data_ddbf6aaff675570b348632cfd12792c7
#
_entry.id   ddbf6aaff675570b348632cfd12792c7
#
_cell.length_a   1.000
_cell.length_b   1.000
_cell.length_c   1.000
_cell.angle_alpha   90.00
_cell.angle_beta   90.00
_cell.angle_gamma   90.00
#
_symmetry.space_group_name_H-M   'P 1'
#
loop_
_entity.id
_entity.type
_entity.pdbx_description
1 polymer ?
#
loop_
_entity_poly.entity_id
_entity_poly.type
_entity_poly.pdbx_seq_one_letter_code
_entity_poly.pdbx_strand_id
1 'polypeptide(L)'
;EISCSLVGSEMCIRDRSRNSADTSLRIIHSLEYYDMDIGRMVLSGGEDISRYLSAFGVDLFLSCNENDVSNAIHAGFAAGMIYARDTKYSFPDNQIRIAFDADAVLFSAESEKIYQEHGLEAFNENEILNQDVALQKGPMASLLKSLSWLQNETKDLNVLRTAIVTARNKDTGVRVIKTLRAWNIVVDEVFFMQGAKKADVLACFGANIFFDDQDVHAGPASDVVPSARVPYKEGEM
;
A
#
# COMPACT_ATOMS: atom_id res chain seq x y z
N GLU A 1 15.43 -4.15 3.81
CA GLU A 1 14.45 -3.63 2.83
C GLU A 1 13.96 -4.78 1.96
N ILE A 2 12.67 -5.02 1.96
CA ILE A 2 12.06 -6.14 1.25
C ILE A 2 11.18 -5.56 0.14
N SER A 3 11.40 -5.99 -1.10
CA SER A 3 10.49 -5.66 -2.19
C SER A 3 9.72 -6.90 -2.63
N CYS A 4 8.43 -6.74 -2.87
CA CYS A 4 7.58 -7.79 -3.38
C CYS A 4 7.21 -7.49 -4.84
N SER A 5 7.24 -8.50 -5.71
CA SER A 5 6.73 -8.38 -7.06
C SER A 5 5.87 -9.59 -7.42
N LEU A 6 4.81 -9.32 -8.17
CA LEU A 6 3.98 -10.33 -8.80
C LEU A 6 4.56 -10.63 -10.20
N VAL A 7 5.04 -11.85 -10.42
CA VAL A 7 5.51 -12.28 -11.74
C VAL A 7 4.68 -13.51 -12.14
N GLY A 8 3.80 -13.34 -13.09
CA GLY A 8 2.84 -14.38 -13.46
C GLY A 8 1.83 -14.62 -12.33
N SER A 9 1.61 -15.88 -11.97
CA SER A 9 0.74 -16.28 -10.85
C SER A 9 1.48 -16.43 -9.51
N GLU A 10 2.76 -16.05 -9.44
CA GLU A 10 3.60 -16.24 -8.25
C GLU A 10 4.01 -14.89 -7.63
N MET A 11 3.85 -14.80 -6.31
CA MET A 11 4.38 -13.68 -5.52
C MET A 11 5.85 -13.95 -5.20
N CYS A 12 6.75 -13.09 -5.70
CA CYS A 12 8.18 -13.24 -5.53
C CYS A 12 8.73 -12.14 -4.61
N ILE A 13 9.31 -12.52 -3.47
CA ILE A 13 9.95 -11.58 -2.54
C ILE A 13 11.41 -11.41 -2.94
N ARG A 14 11.90 -10.16 -2.92
CA ARG A 14 13.29 -9.82 -3.24
C ARG A 14 13.85 -8.88 -2.20
N ASP A 15 15.05 -9.18 -1.70
CA ASP A 15 15.73 -8.32 -0.76
C ASP A 15 16.59 -7.27 -1.46
N ARG A 16 16.62 -6.06 -0.88
CA ARG A 16 17.45 -4.95 -1.32
C ARG A 16 18.05 -4.24 -0.13
N SER A 17 19.34 -4.09 -0.15
CA SER A 17 20.09 -3.50 0.94
C SER A 17 21.07 -2.44 0.46
N ARG A 18 21.17 -1.37 1.24
CA ARG A 18 22.25 -0.38 1.13
C ARG A 18 23.59 -0.90 1.63
N ASN A 19 23.65 -2.09 2.19
CA ASN A 19 24.89 -2.71 2.62
C ASN A 19 25.83 -2.95 1.43
N SER A 20 27.13 -2.91 1.69
CA SER A 20 28.14 -3.34 0.73
C SER A 20 28.08 -4.86 0.54
N ALA A 21 28.64 -5.36 -0.55
CA ALA A 21 28.73 -6.79 -0.79
C ALA A 21 29.42 -7.54 0.37
N ASP A 22 30.44 -6.93 0.99
CA ASP A 22 31.19 -7.51 2.10
C ASP A 22 30.36 -7.67 3.38
N THR A 23 29.50 -6.70 3.70
CA THR A 23 28.62 -6.73 4.89
C THR A 23 27.37 -7.57 4.71
N SER A 24 27.12 -8.09 3.52
CA SER A 24 25.86 -8.75 3.15
C SER A 24 25.81 -10.24 3.53
N LEU A 25 26.93 -10.86 3.88
CA LEU A 25 26.95 -12.24 4.39
C LEU A 25 26.01 -12.45 5.56
N ARG A 26 25.90 -11.42 6.45
CA ARG A 26 24.96 -11.48 7.58
C ARG A 26 23.50 -11.57 7.12
N ILE A 27 23.13 -10.87 6.05
CA ILE A 27 21.78 -10.92 5.49
C ILE A 27 21.52 -12.31 4.91
N ILE A 28 22.45 -12.84 4.10
CA ILE A 28 22.36 -14.18 3.50
C ILE A 28 22.18 -15.24 4.58
N HIS A 29 23.01 -15.23 5.61
CA HIS A 29 22.88 -16.18 6.73
C HIS A 29 21.56 -16.01 7.50
N SER A 30 21.02 -14.78 7.60
CA SER A 30 19.71 -14.56 8.22
C SER A 30 18.59 -15.15 7.38
N LEU A 31 18.63 -15.01 6.07
CA LEU A 31 17.65 -15.61 5.15
C LEU A 31 17.66 -17.14 5.27
N GLU A 32 18.85 -17.73 5.30
CA GLU A 32 19.03 -19.17 5.52
C GLU A 32 18.50 -19.61 6.90
N TYR A 33 18.83 -18.87 7.96
CA TYR A 33 18.39 -19.18 9.32
C TYR A 33 16.87 -19.16 9.50
N TYR A 34 16.20 -18.20 8.83
CA TYR A 34 14.74 -18.06 8.88
C TYR A 34 14.02 -18.84 7.77
N ASP A 35 14.73 -19.66 6.99
CA ASP A 35 14.20 -20.45 5.87
C ASP A 35 13.38 -19.59 4.89
N MET A 36 13.92 -18.41 4.53
CA MET A 36 13.27 -17.47 3.63
C MET A 36 13.74 -17.71 2.19
N ASP A 37 12.81 -18.11 1.31
CA ASP A 37 13.10 -18.30 -0.12
C ASP A 37 13.20 -16.96 -0.86
N ILE A 38 14.35 -16.29 -0.72
CA ILE A 38 14.68 -15.04 -1.40
C ILE A 38 15.88 -15.27 -2.33
N GLY A 39 15.59 -15.61 -3.58
CA GLY A 39 16.63 -15.97 -4.57
C GLY A 39 17.24 -14.76 -5.30
N ARG A 40 16.70 -13.56 -5.17
CA ARG A 40 17.22 -12.37 -5.87
C ARG A 40 17.49 -11.23 -4.90
N MET A 41 18.72 -10.70 -4.96
CA MET A 41 19.19 -9.70 -4.01
C MET A 41 19.97 -8.58 -4.73
N VAL A 42 19.77 -7.33 -4.31
CA VAL A 42 20.58 -6.17 -4.73
C VAL A 42 21.29 -5.57 -3.54
N LEU A 43 22.58 -5.45 -3.62
CA LEU A 43 23.46 -4.88 -2.61
C LEU A 43 24.10 -3.62 -3.21
N SER A 44 23.55 -2.44 -2.89
CA SER A 44 23.88 -1.21 -3.62
C SER A 44 25.05 -0.42 -3.04
N GLY A 45 25.56 -0.82 -1.86
CA GLY A 45 26.67 -0.09 -1.24
C GLY A 45 26.34 1.35 -0.83
N GLY A 46 25.06 1.67 -0.58
CA GLY A 46 24.60 3.01 -0.21
C GLY A 46 23.95 3.81 -1.35
N GLU A 47 24.06 3.33 -2.58
CA GLU A 47 23.45 3.98 -3.74
C GLU A 47 21.92 3.85 -3.74
N ASP A 48 21.24 4.79 -4.42
CA ASP A 48 19.80 4.75 -4.61
C ASP A 48 19.39 3.51 -5.40
N ILE A 49 18.45 2.75 -4.84
CA ILE A 49 17.97 1.49 -5.38
C ILE A 49 16.74 1.65 -6.29
N SER A 50 16.11 2.83 -6.32
CA SER A 50 14.90 3.09 -7.12
C SER A 50 15.08 2.78 -8.60
N ARG A 51 16.27 3.07 -9.15
CA ARG A 51 16.63 2.78 -10.55
C ARG A 51 16.62 1.29 -10.94
N TYR A 52 16.69 0.39 -9.96
CA TYR A 52 16.67 -1.05 -10.21
C TYR A 52 15.28 -1.67 -10.08
N LEU A 53 14.28 -0.94 -9.57
CA LEU A 53 12.93 -1.46 -9.32
C LEU A 53 12.28 -2.03 -10.58
N SER A 54 12.41 -1.31 -11.71
CA SER A 54 11.87 -1.76 -12.99
C SER A 54 12.55 -3.05 -13.48
N ALA A 55 13.90 -3.11 -13.43
CA ALA A 55 14.66 -4.28 -13.86
C ALA A 55 14.32 -5.56 -13.07
N PHE A 56 13.85 -5.39 -11.84
CA PHE A 56 13.42 -6.48 -10.97
C PHE A 56 11.91 -6.76 -11.06
N GLY A 57 11.15 -6.00 -11.86
CA GLY A 57 9.70 -6.14 -11.99
C GLY A 57 8.99 -6.00 -10.63
N VAL A 58 9.30 -4.93 -9.89
CA VAL A 58 8.73 -4.71 -8.55
C VAL A 58 7.35 -4.09 -8.67
N ASP A 59 6.35 -4.72 -8.03
CA ASP A 59 5.00 -4.16 -7.88
C ASP A 59 4.82 -3.39 -6.57
N LEU A 60 5.55 -3.76 -5.51
CA LEU A 60 5.52 -3.10 -4.22
C LEU A 60 6.93 -3.00 -3.62
N PHE A 61 7.31 -1.82 -3.20
CA PHE A 61 8.56 -1.56 -2.47
C PHE A 61 8.26 -1.16 -1.03
N LEU A 62 8.89 -1.84 -0.07
CA LEU A 62 8.76 -1.55 1.36
C LEU A 62 10.13 -1.24 1.98
N SER A 63 10.21 -0.16 2.73
CA SER A 63 11.43 0.25 3.43
C SER A 63 11.09 0.96 4.76
N CYS A 64 12.01 0.92 5.70
CA CYS A 64 11.96 1.78 6.90
C CYS A 64 12.54 3.19 6.64
N ASN A 65 13.09 3.44 5.46
CA ASN A 65 13.70 4.71 5.09
C ASN A 65 12.74 5.52 4.20
N GLU A 66 12.30 6.68 4.69
CA GLU A 66 11.35 7.54 3.99
C GLU A 66 11.88 8.04 2.64
N ASN A 67 13.17 8.38 2.55
CA ASN A 67 13.75 8.86 1.30
C ASN A 67 13.73 7.78 0.20
N ASP A 68 14.01 6.52 0.56
CA ASP A 68 13.96 5.41 -0.39
C ASP A 68 12.54 5.17 -0.89
N VAL A 69 11.55 5.27 0.02
CA VAL A 69 10.12 5.14 -0.33
C VAL A 69 9.68 6.29 -1.22
N SER A 70 10.03 7.53 -0.88
CA SER A 70 9.70 8.71 -1.71
C SER A 70 10.32 8.60 -3.10
N ASN A 71 11.60 8.20 -3.20
CA ASN A 71 12.26 7.99 -4.48
C ASN A 71 11.57 6.90 -5.33
N ALA A 72 11.10 5.81 -4.69
CA ALA A 72 10.37 4.76 -5.40
C ALA A 72 9.01 5.26 -5.91
N ILE A 73 8.28 6.07 -5.11
CA ILE A 73 7.01 6.69 -5.52
C ILE A 73 7.24 7.64 -6.70
N HIS A 74 8.26 8.51 -6.63
CA HIS A 74 8.63 9.42 -7.73
C HIS A 74 9.03 8.67 -9.01
N ALA A 75 9.61 7.48 -8.86
CA ALA A 75 9.91 6.60 -9.99
C ALA A 75 8.68 5.84 -10.53
N GLY A 76 7.47 6.07 -9.98
CA GLY A 76 6.21 5.49 -10.42
C GLY A 76 5.89 4.10 -9.83
N PHE A 77 6.57 3.69 -8.77
CA PHE A 77 6.33 2.41 -8.10
C PHE A 77 5.44 2.58 -6.86
N ALA A 78 4.57 1.61 -6.60
CA ALA A 78 3.89 1.53 -5.32
C ALA A 78 4.92 1.28 -4.21
N ALA A 79 4.92 2.15 -3.19
CA ALA A 79 5.89 2.04 -2.10
C ALA A 79 5.32 2.51 -0.77
N GLY A 80 5.80 1.91 0.33
CA GLY A 80 5.38 2.25 1.68
C GLY A 80 6.51 2.18 2.70
N MET A 81 6.52 3.15 3.62
CA MET A 81 7.42 3.18 4.76
C MET A 81 6.82 2.36 5.90
N ILE A 82 7.41 1.20 6.18
CA ILE A 82 6.93 0.29 7.22
C ILE A 82 7.29 0.80 8.62
N TYR A 83 6.36 0.64 9.56
CA TYR A 83 6.61 0.86 10.97
C TYR A 83 7.24 -0.38 11.59
N ALA A 84 8.49 -0.25 12.06
CA ALA A 84 9.13 -1.29 12.84
C ALA A 84 8.50 -1.31 14.24
N ARG A 85 7.67 -2.31 14.53
CA ARG A 85 7.02 -2.51 15.84
C ARG A 85 7.40 -3.89 16.39
N ASP A 86 7.64 -3.96 17.66
CA ASP A 86 7.84 -5.21 18.41
C ASP A 86 6.48 -5.78 18.86
N THR A 87 5.55 -5.92 17.92
CA THR A 87 4.19 -6.37 18.17
C THR A 87 3.98 -7.72 17.49
N LYS A 88 3.40 -8.66 18.23
CA LYS A 88 2.99 -9.96 17.67
C LYS A 88 1.60 -9.80 17.10
N TYR A 89 1.50 -9.89 15.78
CA TYR A 89 0.23 -9.88 15.07
C TYR A 89 -0.32 -11.29 14.93
N SER A 90 -1.65 -11.42 14.93
CA SER A 90 -2.34 -12.67 14.62
C SER A 90 -3.08 -12.51 13.29
N PHE A 91 -2.80 -13.38 12.35
CA PHE A 91 -3.40 -13.33 11.03
C PHE A 91 -4.33 -14.53 10.81
N PRO A 92 -5.38 -14.37 9.97
CA PRO A 92 -6.16 -15.50 9.51
C PRO A 92 -5.27 -16.48 8.73
N ASP A 93 -5.44 -17.76 8.99
CA ASP A 93 -4.71 -18.81 8.29
C ASP A 93 -5.12 -18.87 6.81
N ASN A 94 -4.14 -19.09 5.94
CA ASN A 94 -4.30 -19.35 4.50
C ASN A 94 -4.94 -18.21 3.68
N GLN A 95 -4.97 -16.98 4.18
CA GLN A 95 -5.51 -15.84 3.43
C GLN A 95 -4.69 -14.58 3.66
N ILE A 96 -4.23 -13.96 2.58
CA ILE A 96 -3.56 -12.65 2.60
C ILE A 96 -4.63 -11.57 2.55
N ARG A 97 -4.57 -10.62 3.49
CA ARG A 97 -5.50 -9.50 3.58
C ARG A 97 -4.75 -8.18 3.53
N ILE A 98 -5.04 -7.37 2.52
CA ILE A 98 -4.37 -6.09 2.28
C ILE A 98 -5.40 -4.99 2.34
N ALA A 99 -5.14 -3.98 3.18
CA ALA A 99 -6.02 -2.83 3.35
C ALA A 99 -5.32 -1.54 2.89
N PHE A 100 -6.12 -0.63 2.33
CA PHE A 100 -5.64 0.65 1.81
C PHE A 100 -6.53 1.78 2.32
N ASP A 101 -5.94 2.94 2.59
CA ASP A 101 -6.70 4.18 2.55
C ASP A 101 -7.05 4.55 1.10
N ALA A 102 -7.99 5.48 0.94
CA ALA A 102 -8.45 5.92 -0.36
C ALA A 102 -7.62 7.09 -0.90
N ASP A 103 -7.72 8.25 -0.23
CA ASP A 103 -7.15 9.51 -0.68
C ASP A 103 -5.64 9.55 -0.47
N ALA A 104 -4.90 10.12 -1.41
CA ALA A 104 -3.43 10.16 -1.44
C ALA A 104 -2.72 8.79 -1.40
N VAL A 105 -3.45 7.67 -1.39
CA VAL A 105 -2.95 6.30 -1.43
C VAL A 105 -3.37 5.60 -2.72
N LEU A 106 -4.65 5.27 -2.87
CA LEU A 106 -5.21 4.67 -4.09
C LEU A 106 -5.54 5.73 -5.13
N PHE A 107 -6.02 6.87 -4.69
CA PHE A 107 -6.35 8.03 -5.52
C PHE A 107 -5.32 9.15 -5.31
N SER A 108 -5.28 10.13 -6.22
CA SER A 108 -4.46 11.32 -6.06
C SER A 108 -4.84 12.12 -4.81
N ALA A 109 -3.99 13.04 -4.40
CA ALA A 109 -4.25 13.92 -3.25
C ALA A 109 -5.21 15.10 -3.57
N GLU A 110 -5.86 15.12 -4.75
CA GLU A 110 -6.74 16.22 -5.18
C GLU A 110 -7.86 16.49 -4.17
N SER A 111 -8.56 15.46 -3.73
CA SER A 111 -9.66 15.59 -2.77
C SER A 111 -9.17 16.01 -1.39
N GLU A 112 -8.06 15.47 -0.93
CA GLU A 112 -7.42 15.84 0.34
C GLU A 112 -6.98 17.30 0.32
N LYS A 113 -6.45 17.81 -0.80
CA LYS A 113 -6.07 19.20 -0.97
C LYS A 113 -7.27 20.12 -0.84
N ILE A 114 -8.41 19.79 -1.46
CA ILE A 114 -9.66 20.56 -1.32
C ILE A 114 -10.09 20.60 0.15
N TYR A 115 -9.99 19.47 0.86
CA TYR A 115 -10.29 19.41 2.28
C TYR A 115 -9.39 20.31 3.11
N GLN A 116 -8.08 20.30 2.87
CA GLN A 116 -7.10 21.10 3.60
C GLN A 116 -7.24 22.60 3.33
N GLU A 117 -7.53 23.00 2.09
CA GLU A 117 -7.63 24.40 1.70
C GLU A 117 -9.00 25.02 1.99
N HIS A 118 -10.08 24.25 1.88
CA HIS A 118 -11.46 24.78 1.89
C HIS A 118 -12.37 24.08 2.91
N GLY A 119 -11.89 23.06 3.60
CA GLY A 119 -12.61 22.35 4.67
C GLY A 119 -13.59 21.29 4.19
N LEU A 120 -14.27 20.67 5.18
CA LEU A 120 -15.10 19.48 4.98
C LEU A 120 -16.32 19.73 4.07
N GLU A 121 -16.93 20.90 4.15
CA GLU A 121 -18.14 21.24 3.36
C GLU A 121 -17.79 21.30 1.88
N ALA A 122 -16.74 22.02 1.51
CA ALA A 122 -16.25 22.12 0.14
C ALA A 122 -15.81 20.76 -0.42
N PHE A 123 -15.14 19.94 0.40
CA PHE A 123 -14.81 18.55 0.04
C PHE A 123 -16.07 17.74 -0.28
N ASN A 124 -17.08 17.76 0.59
CA ASN A 124 -18.32 17.02 0.40
C ASN A 124 -19.05 17.46 -0.89
N GLU A 125 -19.18 18.78 -1.10
CA GLU A 125 -19.80 19.34 -2.31
C GLU A 125 -19.05 18.90 -3.57
N ASN A 126 -17.72 19.00 -3.57
CA ASN A 126 -16.89 18.59 -4.71
C ASN A 126 -17.09 17.12 -5.05
N GLU A 127 -17.06 16.24 -4.03
CA GLU A 127 -17.20 14.80 -4.25
C GLU A 127 -18.60 14.41 -4.76
N ILE A 128 -19.64 15.08 -4.30
CA ILE A 128 -21.01 14.87 -4.76
C ILE A 128 -21.20 15.38 -6.19
N LEU A 129 -20.71 16.60 -6.50
CA LEU A 129 -20.81 17.18 -7.84
C LEU A 129 -20.05 16.37 -8.88
N ASN A 130 -18.88 15.86 -8.52
CA ASN A 130 -17.99 15.09 -9.39
C ASN A 130 -18.14 13.55 -9.25
N GLN A 131 -19.25 13.08 -8.66
CA GLN A 131 -19.42 11.64 -8.38
C GLN A 131 -19.33 10.72 -9.61
N ASP A 132 -19.56 11.27 -10.82
CA ASP A 132 -19.48 10.53 -12.09
C ASP A 132 -18.13 10.72 -12.81
N VAL A 133 -17.25 11.56 -12.27
CA VAL A 133 -15.90 11.76 -12.77
C VAL A 133 -14.94 10.90 -11.97
N ALA A 134 -14.27 9.95 -12.61
CA ALA A 134 -13.32 9.07 -11.94
C ALA A 134 -12.17 9.87 -11.31
N LEU A 135 -11.80 9.52 -10.09
CA LEU A 135 -10.63 10.06 -9.41
C LEU A 135 -9.35 9.69 -10.18
N GLN A 136 -8.32 10.51 -10.06
CA GLN A 136 -7.02 10.19 -10.63
C GLN A 136 -6.30 9.15 -9.78
N LYS A 137 -5.35 8.41 -10.41
CA LYS A 137 -4.61 7.34 -9.75
C LYS A 137 -3.60 7.91 -8.76
N GLY A 138 -3.58 7.34 -7.57
CA GLY A 138 -2.54 7.54 -6.57
C GLY A 138 -1.41 6.50 -6.67
N PRO A 139 -0.44 6.58 -5.75
CA PRO A 139 0.75 5.73 -5.78
C PRO A 139 0.48 4.22 -5.74
N MET A 140 -0.55 3.80 -5.01
CA MET A 140 -0.88 2.37 -4.82
C MET A 140 -1.88 1.83 -5.84
N ALA A 141 -2.36 2.64 -6.79
CA ALA A 141 -3.38 2.22 -7.75
C ALA A 141 -2.90 1.06 -8.65
N SER A 142 -1.62 1.06 -9.05
CA SER A 142 -1.03 -0.02 -9.85
C SER A 142 -1.00 -1.34 -9.08
N LEU A 143 -0.60 -1.30 -7.82
CA LEU A 143 -0.60 -2.47 -6.94
C LEU A 143 -2.02 -3.03 -6.78
N LEU A 144 -3.00 -2.19 -6.47
CA LEU A 144 -4.39 -2.63 -6.33
C LEU A 144 -4.92 -3.27 -7.60
N LYS A 145 -4.53 -2.76 -8.77
CA LYS A 145 -4.88 -3.36 -10.06
C LYS A 145 -4.27 -4.76 -10.23
N SER A 146 -2.99 -4.93 -9.89
CA SER A 146 -2.31 -6.24 -9.90
C SER A 146 -2.97 -7.22 -8.93
N LEU A 147 -3.32 -6.77 -7.71
CA LEU A 147 -4.02 -7.58 -6.72
C LEU A 147 -5.42 -7.99 -7.21
N SER A 148 -6.18 -7.07 -7.81
CA SER A 148 -7.51 -7.36 -8.38
C SER A 148 -7.44 -8.37 -9.51
N TRP A 149 -6.41 -8.30 -10.36
CA TRP A 149 -6.15 -9.32 -11.37
C TRP A 149 -5.85 -10.68 -10.72
N LEU A 150 -4.97 -10.72 -9.72
CA LEU A 150 -4.63 -11.95 -9.00
C LEU A 150 -5.86 -12.57 -8.31
N GLN A 151 -6.72 -11.75 -7.69
CA GLN A 151 -7.97 -12.22 -7.08
C GLN A 151 -8.88 -12.92 -8.10
N ASN A 152 -8.97 -12.37 -9.32
CA ASN A 152 -9.75 -12.99 -10.39
C ASN A 152 -9.17 -14.33 -10.82
N GLU A 153 -7.84 -14.44 -10.97
CA GLU A 153 -7.15 -15.67 -11.34
C GLU A 153 -7.21 -16.74 -10.25
N THR A 154 -7.25 -16.33 -8.98
CA THR A 154 -7.24 -17.25 -7.81
C THR A 154 -8.59 -17.32 -7.09
N LYS A 155 -9.67 -16.92 -7.75
CA LYS A 155 -11.00 -16.77 -7.16
C LYS A 155 -11.48 -18.01 -6.39
N ASP A 156 -11.27 -19.19 -6.95
CA ASP A 156 -11.71 -20.45 -6.35
C ASP A 156 -10.90 -20.84 -5.10
N LEU A 157 -9.71 -20.29 -4.94
CA LEU A 157 -8.81 -20.55 -3.81
C LEU A 157 -9.06 -19.61 -2.61
N ASN A 158 -9.67 -18.44 -2.86
CA ASN A 158 -9.95 -17.39 -1.84
C ASN A 158 -8.71 -17.04 -0.97
N VAL A 159 -7.54 -16.95 -1.60
CA VAL A 159 -6.26 -16.73 -0.90
C VAL A 159 -5.93 -15.26 -0.66
N LEU A 160 -6.62 -14.34 -1.33
CA LEU A 160 -6.37 -12.91 -1.26
C LEU A 160 -7.67 -12.14 -1.06
N ARG A 161 -7.68 -11.23 -0.09
CA ARG A 161 -8.74 -10.24 0.12
C ARG A 161 -8.17 -8.83 0.18
N THR A 162 -8.91 -7.90 -0.39
CA THR A 162 -8.55 -6.49 -0.36
C THR A 162 -9.65 -5.66 0.30
N ALA A 163 -9.24 -4.62 1.04
CA ALA A 163 -10.16 -3.69 1.67
C ALA A 163 -9.74 -2.23 1.44
N ILE A 164 -10.74 -1.35 1.37
CA ILE A 164 -10.53 0.10 1.47
C ILE A 164 -11.11 0.56 2.81
N VAL A 165 -10.30 1.29 3.59
CA VAL A 165 -10.69 1.82 4.90
C VAL A 165 -10.45 3.33 4.87
N THR A 166 -11.50 4.10 4.57
CA THR A 166 -11.40 5.54 4.32
C THR A 166 -12.18 6.39 5.33
N ALA A 167 -11.69 7.60 5.62
CA ALA A 167 -12.38 8.57 6.45
C ALA A 167 -13.64 9.17 5.77
N ARG A 168 -13.85 8.93 4.48
CA ARG A 168 -15.03 9.37 3.74
C ARG A 168 -16.33 8.84 4.37
N ASN A 169 -17.42 9.52 4.14
CA ASN A 169 -18.77 9.05 4.48
C ASN A 169 -19.42 8.33 3.28
N LYS A 170 -20.65 7.83 3.47
CA LYS A 170 -21.39 7.10 2.43
C LYS A 170 -21.64 7.93 1.15
N ASP A 171 -21.87 9.24 1.28
CA ASP A 171 -22.26 10.09 0.17
C ASP A 171 -21.03 10.44 -0.71
N THR A 172 -19.91 10.79 -0.07
CA THR A 172 -18.62 11.01 -0.75
C THR A 172 -17.97 9.71 -1.23
N GLY A 173 -18.33 8.59 -0.63
CA GLY A 173 -17.89 7.25 -1.03
C GLY A 173 -18.45 6.76 -2.36
N VAL A 174 -19.55 7.35 -2.86
CA VAL A 174 -20.11 7.01 -4.18
C VAL A 174 -19.07 7.18 -5.29
N ARG A 175 -18.29 8.27 -5.28
CA ARG A 175 -17.23 8.54 -6.26
C ARG A 175 -16.14 7.47 -6.22
N VAL A 176 -15.76 7.00 -5.02
CA VAL A 176 -14.80 5.88 -4.84
C VAL A 176 -15.27 4.63 -5.57
N ILE A 177 -16.50 4.21 -5.32
CA ILE A 177 -17.06 2.99 -5.94
C ILE A 177 -17.16 3.14 -7.46
N LYS A 178 -17.61 4.30 -7.96
CA LYS A 178 -17.69 4.56 -9.41
C LYS A 178 -16.30 4.58 -10.06
N THR A 179 -15.28 5.12 -9.37
CA THR A 179 -13.90 5.12 -9.84
C THR A 179 -13.35 3.71 -9.96
N LEU A 180 -13.52 2.86 -8.94
CA LEU A 180 -13.08 1.46 -8.99
C LEU A 180 -13.74 0.70 -10.15
N ARG A 181 -15.04 0.92 -10.38
CA ARG A 181 -15.76 0.35 -11.54
C ARG A 181 -15.18 0.85 -12.87
N ALA A 182 -14.90 2.15 -13.00
CA ALA A 182 -14.30 2.72 -14.20
C ALA A 182 -12.89 2.16 -14.47
N TRP A 183 -12.15 1.81 -13.44
CA TRP A 183 -10.82 1.18 -13.55
C TRP A 183 -10.89 -0.34 -13.74
N ASN A 184 -12.08 -0.94 -13.70
CA ASN A 184 -12.29 -2.38 -13.70
C ASN A 184 -11.51 -3.10 -12.59
N ILE A 185 -11.55 -2.53 -11.39
CA ILE A 185 -10.90 -3.05 -10.18
C ILE A 185 -11.97 -3.57 -9.23
N VAL A 186 -11.76 -4.79 -8.74
CA VAL A 186 -12.61 -5.41 -7.70
C VAL A 186 -11.91 -5.28 -6.36
N VAL A 187 -12.66 -4.88 -5.34
CA VAL A 187 -12.26 -4.84 -3.92
C VAL A 187 -13.32 -5.59 -3.12
N ASP A 188 -12.92 -6.44 -2.18
CA ASP A 188 -13.87 -7.27 -1.42
C ASP A 188 -14.67 -6.45 -0.41
N GLU A 189 -14.02 -5.53 0.30
CA GLU A 189 -14.64 -4.76 1.39
C GLU A 189 -14.30 -3.27 1.28
N VAL A 190 -15.29 -2.42 1.59
CA VAL A 190 -15.09 -0.97 1.68
C VAL A 190 -15.73 -0.46 2.96
N PHE A 191 -14.93 0.21 3.79
CA PHE A 191 -15.35 0.78 5.06
C PHE A 191 -15.32 2.30 4.98
N PHE A 192 -16.49 2.93 5.03
CA PHE A 192 -16.66 4.38 5.12
C PHE A 192 -16.74 4.77 6.59
N MET A 193 -15.64 5.28 7.14
CA MET A 193 -15.46 5.45 8.58
C MET A 193 -15.99 6.77 9.13
N GLN A 194 -16.24 7.76 8.26
CA GLN A 194 -16.70 9.11 8.67
C GLN A 194 -15.85 9.70 9.81
N GLY A 195 -14.53 9.53 9.73
CA GLY A 195 -13.60 10.00 10.75
C GLY A 195 -13.46 9.10 12.01
N ALA A 196 -14.15 7.94 12.07
CA ALA A 196 -13.94 6.96 13.14
C ALA A 196 -12.55 6.31 13.03
N LYS A 197 -12.07 5.73 14.15
CA LYS A 197 -10.75 5.08 14.21
C LYS A 197 -10.67 3.89 13.27
N LYS A 198 -9.69 3.89 12.37
CA LYS A 198 -9.45 2.81 11.43
C LYS A 198 -8.90 1.54 12.10
N ALA A 199 -8.14 1.68 13.18
CA ALA A 199 -7.45 0.58 13.86
C ALA A 199 -8.40 -0.58 14.25
N ASP A 200 -9.58 -0.27 14.79
CA ASP A 200 -10.54 -1.29 15.24
C ASP A 200 -11.06 -2.14 14.07
N VAL A 201 -11.39 -1.49 12.96
CA VAL A 201 -11.84 -2.18 11.73
C VAL A 201 -10.72 -2.99 11.11
N LEU A 202 -9.50 -2.46 11.08
CA LEU A 202 -8.31 -3.14 10.57
C LEU A 202 -7.98 -4.41 11.37
N ALA A 203 -8.10 -4.34 12.70
CA ALA A 203 -7.94 -5.51 13.57
C ALA A 203 -9.00 -6.58 13.29
N CYS A 204 -10.27 -6.18 13.12
CA CYS A 204 -11.35 -7.11 12.77
C CYS A 204 -11.20 -7.71 11.37
N PHE A 205 -10.76 -6.92 10.40
CA PHE A 205 -10.44 -7.39 9.05
C PHE A 205 -9.25 -8.34 9.06
N GLY A 206 -8.32 -8.18 10.03
CA GLY A 206 -7.10 -8.98 10.15
C GLY A 206 -6.10 -8.68 9.03
N ALA A 207 -5.87 -7.40 8.74
CA ALA A 207 -4.97 -7.00 7.68
C ALA A 207 -3.53 -7.51 7.91
N ASN A 208 -2.94 -8.15 6.89
CA ASN A 208 -1.52 -8.49 6.88
C ASN A 208 -0.66 -7.25 6.63
N ILE A 209 -1.21 -6.24 5.95
CA ILE A 209 -0.62 -4.91 5.83
C ILE A 209 -1.71 -3.88 5.51
N PHE A 210 -1.55 -2.67 6.08
CA PHE A 210 -2.38 -1.50 5.82
C PHE A 210 -1.53 -0.34 5.31
N PHE A 211 -2.01 0.37 4.27
CA PHE A 211 -1.36 1.53 3.66
C PHE A 211 -2.18 2.79 3.88
N ASP A 212 -1.54 3.84 4.41
CA ASP A 212 -2.17 5.15 4.67
C ASP A 212 -1.12 6.25 4.46
N ASP A 213 -1.49 7.42 3.98
CA ASP A 213 -0.57 8.54 3.79
C ASP A 213 -0.29 9.30 5.10
N GLN A 214 -1.16 9.20 6.10
CA GLN A 214 -1.13 9.98 7.32
C GLN A 214 -0.66 9.18 8.54
N ASP A 215 0.35 9.72 9.24
CA ASP A 215 0.86 9.14 10.50
C ASP A 215 -0.22 9.03 11.59
N VAL A 216 -1.19 9.95 11.61
CA VAL A 216 -2.29 9.94 12.58
C VAL A 216 -3.21 8.73 12.44
N HIS A 217 -3.16 8.04 11.32
CA HIS A 217 -3.91 6.82 11.05
C HIS A 217 -3.00 5.59 11.02
N ALA A 218 -1.91 5.64 10.23
CA ALA A 218 -0.97 4.54 10.08
C ALA A 218 -0.25 4.20 11.39
N GLY A 219 0.12 5.22 12.19
CA GLY A 219 0.78 5.04 13.49
C GLY A 219 -0.05 4.18 14.46
N PRO A 220 -1.27 4.60 14.83
CA PRO A 220 -2.15 3.79 15.69
C PRO A 220 -2.54 2.44 15.07
N ALA A 221 -2.71 2.36 13.76
CA ALA A 221 -2.98 1.10 13.08
C ALA A 221 -1.81 0.11 13.24
N SER A 222 -0.57 0.60 13.26
CA SER A 222 0.62 -0.24 13.43
C SER A 222 0.73 -0.93 14.81
N ASP A 223 -0.10 -0.55 15.77
CA ASP A 223 -0.19 -1.24 17.07
C ASP A 223 -1.05 -2.50 16.99
N VAL A 224 -1.90 -2.64 15.97
CA VAL A 224 -2.85 -3.76 15.83
C VAL A 224 -2.65 -4.57 14.56
N VAL A 225 -2.17 -3.97 13.47
CA VAL A 225 -1.83 -4.66 12.21
C VAL A 225 -0.54 -4.08 11.63
N PRO A 226 0.26 -4.83 10.86
CA PRO A 226 1.38 -4.26 10.11
C PRO A 226 0.89 -3.10 9.25
N SER A 227 1.56 -1.96 9.35
CA SER A 227 1.16 -0.76 8.63
C SER A 227 2.34 -0.10 7.95
N ALA A 228 2.07 0.56 6.84
CA ALA A 228 3.05 1.32 6.09
C ALA A 228 2.49 2.70 5.72
N ARG A 229 3.30 3.74 5.92
CA ARG A 229 2.97 5.08 5.46
C ARG A 229 3.38 5.26 4.00
N VAL A 230 2.50 5.87 3.21
CA VAL A 230 2.75 6.26 1.82
C VAL A 230 3.06 7.76 1.81
N PRO A 231 4.33 8.18 1.79
CA PRO A 231 4.70 9.60 1.82
C PRO A 231 4.48 10.22 0.42
N TYR A 232 3.22 10.55 0.11
CA TYR A 232 2.82 11.13 -1.18
C TYR A 232 2.24 12.52 -1.00
N LYS A 233 2.82 13.49 -1.74
CA LYS A 233 2.30 14.84 -1.87
C LYS A 233 2.13 15.18 -3.35
N GLU A 234 0.98 15.72 -3.71
CA GLU A 234 0.71 16.12 -5.07
C GLU A 234 1.64 17.27 -5.49
N GLY A 235 2.22 17.19 -6.70
CA GLY A 235 3.16 18.18 -7.23
C GLY A 235 4.64 17.85 -7.05
N GLU A 236 4.97 16.72 -6.45
CA GLU A 236 6.34 16.22 -6.31
C GLU A 236 6.69 15.12 -7.35
N MET A 237 5.83 14.91 -8.36
CA MET A 237 6.08 14.01 -9.50
C MET A 237 6.57 14.77 -10.73
#